data_f284c12574f585c54ee7dc9029fdc91b
#
_entry.id   f284c12574f585c54ee7dc9029fdc91b
#
_cell.length_a   1.000
_cell.length_b   1.000
_cell.length_c   1.000
_cell.angle_alpha   90.00
_cell.angle_beta   90.00
_cell.angle_gamma   90.00
#
_symmetry.space_group_name_H-M   'P 1'
#
loop_
_entity.id
_entity.type
_entity.pdbx_description
1 polymer ?
#
loop_
_entity_poly.entity_id
_entity_poly.type
_entity_poly.pdbx_seq_one_letter_code
_entity_poly.pdbx_strand_id
1 'polypeptide(L)'
;MTNKQIKEDVIAALFNRGVYTKQVDGVEYRTRCPYCGDSQKNLNTGHLYIRIDPDDNFPMVWNCFKCDEHGIVNSDFLSMLEIDNVDLRSNVIALNKTSDKMKAYKFLNNTKTIFFDYTLPEIIRGDKTKYIEDRLGLSLNDVDLREMKVITSFREFLIQNNIKQLLCESNVAFQIEDHYVGFLSYGGSHILFRDITGKEYFRWIKYPITMESKGCRIFYSMEAQVDLLTDEDITINLSEGVLDCLSGCLNLDHHNPNTMNIAVCGKQYTSVLSYLTEIGFVGSNIHINIYADNDAQFNKKKNNVPTDINYFKKIMRKHKYLYGSVNVYYNTLSKDIGVPRQEISLKKYRL
;
A
#
# COMPACT_ATOMS: atom_id res chain seq x y z
N MET A 1 3.53 -28.33 -26.41
CA MET A 1 4.68 -28.09 -25.52
C MET A 1 4.26 -28.33 -24.10
N THR A 2 5.07 -28.98 -23.27
CA THR A 2 4.75 -29.21 -21.85
C THR A 2 5.03 -27.96 -21.01
N ASN A 3 4.40 -27.85 -19.83
CA ASN A 3 4.67 -26.73 -18.91
C ASN A 3 6.15 -26.66 -18.52
N LYS A 4 6.79 -27.82 -18.35
CA LYS A 4 8.22 -27.94 -18.08
C LYS A 4 9.04 -27.33 -19.20
N GLN A 5 8.78 -27.71 -20.45
CA GLN A 5 9.50 -27.22 -21.61
C GLN A 5 9.39 -25.69 -21.76
N ILE A 6 8.18 -25.13 -21.55
CA ILE A 6 8.00 -23.66 -21.62
C ILE A 6 8.86 -22.94 -20.59
N LYS A 7 8.94 -23.45 -19.36
CA LYS A 7 9.76 -22.89 -18.30
C LYS A 7 11.25 -22.99 -18.60
N GLU A 8 11.72 -24.12 -19.12
CA GLU A 8 13.09 -24.32 -19.55
C GLU A 8 13.46 -23.35 -20.70
N ASP A 9 12.56 -23.13 -21.65
CA ASP A 9 12.77 -22.18 -22.74
C ASP A 9 12.85 -20.71 -22.23
N VAL A 10 12.06 -20.34 -21.22
CA VAL A 10 12.19 -19.04 -20.55
C VAL A 10 13.54 -18.90 -19.86
N ILE A 11 14.02 -19.93 -19.15
CA ILE A 11 15.34 -19.94 -18.54
C ILE A 11 16.43 -19.75 -19.59
N ALA A 12 16.38 -20.52 -20.68
CA ALA A 12 17.33 -20.40 -21.79
C ALA A 12 17.32 -18.99 -22.40
N ALA A 13 16.14 -18.42 -22.61
CA ALA A 13 15.99 -17.07 -23.14
C ALA A 13 16.57 -16.01 -22.19
N LEU A 14 16.43 -16.16 -20.86
CA LEU A 14 17.05 -15.26 -19.88
C LEU A 14 18.57 -15.23 -19.98
N PHE A 15 19.21 -16.37 -20.17
CA PHE A 15 20.67 -16.44 -20.31
C PHE A 15 21.16 -15.92 -21.66
N ASN A 16 20.36 -16.06 -22.72
CA ASN A 16 20.72 -15.66 -24.08
C ASN A 16 20.62 -14.14 -24.33
N ARG A 17 20.11 -13.35 -23.38
CA ARG A 17 19.95 -11.90 -23.51
C ARG A 17 21.23 -11.09 -23.59
N GLY A 18 22.39 -11.67 -23.30
CA GLY A 18 23.65 -10.93 -23.20
C GLY A 18 23.71 -9.92 -22.03
N VAL A 19 22.74 -9.97 -21.13
CA VAL A 19 22.65 -9.15 -19.92
C VAL A 19 22.96 -10.02 -18.70
N TYR A 20 23.58 -9.44 -17.67
CA TYR A 20 23.89 -10.17 -16.44
C TYR A 20 22.69 -11.02 -15.98
N THR A 21 22.89 -12.31 -15.95
CA THR A 21 21.96 -13.31 -15.46
C THR A 21 22.74 -14.39 -14.71
N LYS A 22 22.31 -14.72 -13.51
CA LYS A 22 22.92 -15.74 -12.66
C LYS A 22 21.84 -16.58 -12.00
N GLN A 23 21.99 -17.89 -12.01
CA GLN A 23 21.23 -18.78 -11.14
C GLN A 23 21.73 -18.63 -9.71
N VAL A 24 20.84 -18.36 -8.77
CA VAL A 24 21.15 -18.14 -7.34
C VAL A 24 20.99 -19.44 -6.57
N ASP A 25 19.92 -20.15 -6.84
CA ASP A 25 19.67 -21.52 -6.37
C ASP A 25 18.99 -22.35 -7.48
N GLY A 26 18.54 -23.56 -7.19
CA GLY A 26 17.98 -24.48 -8.19
C GLY A 26 16.83 -23.92 -9.03
N VAL A 27 16.10 -22.94 -8.53
CA VAL A 27 14.86 -22.41 -9.15
C VAL A 27 14.80 -20.89 -9.22
N GLU A 28 15.77 -20.19 -8.66
CA GLU A 28 15.79 -18.73 -8.60
C GLU A 28 16.90 -18.15 -9.48
N TYR A 29 16.53 -17.20 -10.33
CA TYR A 29 17.41 -16.55 -11.29
C TYR A 29 17.46 -15.06 -10.99
N ARG A 30 18.65 -14.50 -10.95
CA ARG A 30 18.91 -13.10 -10.69
C ARG A 30 19.39 -12.40 -11.95
N THR A 31 18.73 -11.31 -12.34
CA THR A 31 19.11 -10.53 -13.53
C THR A 31 18.92 -9.03 -13.29
N ARG A 32 19.25 -8.22 -14.30
CA ARG A 32 19.01 -6.77 -14.25
C ARG A 32 17.54 -6.45 -14.45
N CYS A 33 17.05 -5.51 -13.65
CA CYS A 33 15.65 -5.10 -13.68
C CYS A 33 15.38 -4.17 -14.87
N PRO A 34 14.41 -4.48 -15.74
CA PRO A 34 14.06 -3.60 -16.85
C PRO A 34 13.31 -2.34 -16.41
N TYR A 35 12.74 -2.34 -15.20
CA TYR A 35 11.98 -1.20 -14.69
C TYR A 35 12.86 -0.10 -14.12
N CYS A 36 13.85 -0.45 -13.29
CA CYS A 36 14.73 0.54 -12.66
C CYS A 36 16.14 0.60 -13.27
N GLY A 37 16.44 -0.29 -14.23
CA GLY A 37 17.74 -0.37 -14.88
C GLY A 37 18.90 -0.78 -13.96
N ASP A 38 18.63 -1.07 -12.69
CA ASP A 38 19.64 -1.38 -11.67
C ASP A 38 20.74 -0.31 -11.52
N SER A 39 21.98 -0.70 -11.21
CA SER A 39 23.10 0.22 -11.13
C SER A 39 23.74 0.45 -12.49
N GLN A 40 23.82 1.69 -12.93
CA GLN A 40 24.55 2.06 -14.15
C GLN A 40 26.08 1.91 -13.98
N LYS A 41 26.57 1.96 -12.73
CA LYS A 41 28.00 1.86 -12.42
C LYS A 41 28.50 0.43 -12.36
N ASN A 42 27.62 -0.55 -12.10
CA ASN A 42 28.00 -1.96 -12.02
C ASN A 42 27.02 -2.80 -12.84
N LEU A 43 27.46 -3.13 -14.06
CA LEU A 43 26.67 -3.91 -15.00
C LEU A 43 26.55 -5.39 -14.65
N ASN A 44 27.41 -5.88 -13.76
CA ASN A 44 27.47 -7.28 -13.32
C ASN A 44 26.62 -7.53 -12.06
N THR A 45 25.67 -6.65 -11.75
CA THR A 45 24.74 -6.83 -10.64
C THR A 45 23.30 -6.60 -11.09
N GLY A 46 22.39 -7.40 -10.60
CA GLY A 46 20.96 -7.25 -10.78
C GLY A 46 20.24 -7.38 -9.44
N HIS A 47 19.05 -6.83 -9.32
CA HIS A 47 18.20 -6.93 -8.15
C HIS A 47 16.83 -7.50 -8.48
N LEU A 48 16.64 -7.92 -9.74
CA LEU A 48 15.45 -8.65 -10.18
C LEU A 48 15.69 -10.14 -9.98
N TYR A 49 14.86 -10.75 -9.17
CA TYR A 49 14.83 -12.18 -8.92
C TYR A 49 13.61 -12.77 -9.61
N ILE A 50 13.81 -13.87 -10.32
CA ILE A 50 12.78 -14.58 -11.07
C ILE A 50 12.80 -16.02 -10.59
N ARG A 51 11.69 -16.48 -10.02
CA ARG A 51 11.54 -17.87 -9.67
C ARG A 51 10.90 -18.64 -10.81
N ILE A 52 11.62 -19.65 -11.31
CA ILE A 52 11.18 -20.57 -12.37
C ILE A 52 11.58 -21.97 -11.95
N ASP A 53 10.59 -22.77 -11.55
CA ASP A 53 10.79 -24.16 -11.22
C ASP A 53 10.16 -25.04 -12.33
N PRO A 54 10.95 -25.71 -13.17
CA PRO A 54 10.43 -26.51 -14.28
C PRO A 54 9.60 -27.71 -13.81
N ASP A 55 9.84 -28.18 -12.61
CA ASP A 55 9.22 -29.40 -12.09
C ASP A 55 7.96 -29.14 -11.26
N ASP A 56 7.69 -27.89 -10.91
CA ASP A 56 6.46 -27.52 -10.23
C ASP A 56 5.39 -27.03 -11.22
N ASN A 57 4.16 -26.91 -10.73
CA ASN A 57 3.07 -26.31 -11.48
C ASN A 57 2.78 -24.88 -11.02
N PHE A 58 3.66 -24.20 -10.25
CA PHE A 58 3.45 -22.83 -9.86
C PHE A 58 3.74 -21.86 -11.02
N PRO A 59 3.06 -20.70 -11.08
CA PRO A 59 3.42 -19.69 -12.06
C PRO A 59 4.84 -19.20 -11.81
N MET A 60 5.52 -18.85 -12.89
CA MET A 60 6.80 -18.13 -12.82
C MET A 60 6.55 -16.74 -12.28
N VAL A 61 7.25 -16.36 -11.22
CA VAL A 61 7.08 -15.06 -10.56
C VAL A 61 8.39 -14.29 -10.51
N TRP A 62 8.32 -12.99 -10.41
CA TRP A 62 9.49 -12.15 -10.32
C TRP A 62 9.29 -11.01 -9.29
N ASN A 63 10.39 -10.58 -8.69
CA ASN A 63 10.44 -9.46 -7.75
C ASN A 63 11.78 -8.73 -7.88
N CYS A 64 11.75 -7.41 -7.90
CA CYS A 64 12.95 -6.57 -7.85
C CYS A 64 13.12 -5.95 -6.46
N PHE A 65 14.12 -6.37 -5.72
CA PHE A 65 14.41 -5.87 -4.38
C PHE A 65 14.93 -4.41 -4.34
N LYS A 66 15.18 -3.79 -5.48
CA LYS A 66 15.62 -2.39 -5.55
C LYS A 66 14.46 -1.41 -5.78
N CYS A 67 13.46 -1.81 -6.55
CA CYS A 67 12.35 -0.95 -6.90
C CYS A 67 10.97 -1.49 -6.48
N ASP A 68 10.96 -2.63 -5.76
CA ASP A 68 9.78 -3.34 -5.26
C ASP A 68 8.74 -3.72 -6.33
N GLU A 69 9.12 -3.64 -7.62
CA GLU A 69 8.28 -4.14 -8.71
C GLU A 69 8.28 -5.66 -8.70
N HIS A 70 7.12 -6.24 -8.83
CA HIS A 70 6.94 -7.70 -8.80
C HIS A 70 5.76 -8.12 -9.69
N GLY A 71 5.70 -9.38 -10.02
CA GLY A 71 4.61 -9.90 -10.83
C GLY A 71 4.80 -11.34 -11.28
N ILE A 72 3.98 -11.73 -12.26
CA ILE A 72 4.09 -13.00 -12.97
C ILE A 72 4.90 -12.77 -14.24
N VAL A 73 5.69 -13.77 -14.63
CA VAL A 73 6.29 -13.80 -15.96
C VAL A 73 5.18 -13.98 -17.00
N ASN A 74 4.89 -12.91 -17.71
CA ASN A 74 3.90 -12.87 -18.79
C ASN A 74 4.54 -12.32 -20.08
N SER A 75 3.76 -12.24 -21.15
CA SER A 75 4.23 -11.71 -22.43
C SER A 75 4.83 -10.31 -22.33
N ASP A 76 4.23 -9.42 -21.55
CA ASP A 76 4.69 -8.04 -21.40
C ASP A 76 6.01 -7.98 -20.63
N PHE A 77 6.15 -8.79 -19.58
CA PHE A 77 7.38 -8.89 -18.84
C PHE A 77 8.53 -9.44 -19.72
N LEU A 78 8.26 -10.47 -20.52
CA LEU A 78 9.24 -10.99 -21.48
C LEU A 78 9.64 -9.93 -22.52
N SER A 79 8.69 -9.16 -23.02
CA SER A 79 8.95 -8.04 -23.92
C SER A 79 9.84 -6.97 -23.27
N MET A 80 9.58 -6.62 -22.02
CA MET A 80 10.41 -5.67 -21.28
C MET A 80 11.82 -6.19 -21.01
N LEU A 81 11.97 -7.50 -20.95
CA LEU A 81 13.27 -8.15 -20.90
C LEU A 81 13.93 -8.29 -22.30
N GLU A 82 13.35 -7.72 -23.35
CA GLU A 82 13.83 -7.83 -24.74
C GLU A 82 13.89 -9.28 -25.25
N ILE A 83 12.99 -10.13 -24.74
CA ILE A 83 12.80 -11.50 -25.22
C ILE A 83 11.69 -11.49 -26.28
N ASP A 84 12.06 -11.30 -27.54
CA ASP A 84 11.13 -11.09 -28.65
C ASP A 84 10.69 -12.38 -29.37
N ASN A 85 10.92 -13.54 -28.77
CA ASN A 85 10.44 -14.82 -29.30
C ASN A 85 8.91 -14.91 -29.19
N VAL A 86 8.22 -14.77 -30.33
CA VAL A 86 6.76 -14.74 -30.41
C VAL A 86 6.14 -16.06 -29.96
N ASP A 87 6.74 -17.19 -30.30
CA ASP A 87 6.23 -18.53 -29.93
C ASP A 87 6.35 -18.74 -28.44
N LEU A 88 7.49 -18.37 -27.83
CA LEU A 88 7.69 -18.45 -26.39
C LEU A 88 6.68 -17.58 -25.63
N ARG A 89 6.47 -16.34 -26.09
CA ARG A 89 5.49 -15.42 -25.49
C ARG A 89 4.07 -15.96 -25.56
N SER A 90 3.68 -16.56 -26.71
CA SER A 90 2.39 -17.21 -26.88
C SER A 90 2.21 -18.42 -25.97
N ASN A 91 3.26 -19.23 -25.81
CA ASN A 91 3.27 -20.38 -24.93
C ASN A 91 3.15 -19.98 -23.45
N VAL A 92 3.81 -18.90 -23.03
CA VAL A 92 3.69 -18.35 -21.66
C VAL A 92 2.28 -17.81 -21.40
N ILE A 93 1.63 -17.20 -22.40
CA ILE A 93 0.21 -16.79 -22.29
C ILE A 93 -0.69 -18.02 -22.08
N ALA A 94 -0.48 -19.08 -22.86
CA ALA A 94 -1.23 -20.32 -22.75
C ALA A 94 -1.01 -20.99 -21.38
N LEU A 95 0.25 -21.07 -20.92
CA LEU A 95 0.62 -21.60 -19.62
C LEU A 95 -0.11 -20.86 -18.48
N ASN A 96 -0.13 -19.53 -18.53
CA ASN A 96 -0.80 -18.72 -17.51
C ASN A 96 -2.33 -18.86 -17.54
N LYS A 97 -2.94 -19.12 -18.70
CA LYS A 97 -4.40 -19.34 -18.83
C LYS A 97 -4.84 -20.69 -18.27
N THR A 98 -4.04 -21.74 -18.44
CA THR A 98 -4.38 -23.11 -18.02
C THR A 98 -4.10 -23.39 -16.53
N SER A 99 -3.35 -22.49 -15.89
CA SER A 99 -3.00 -22.67 -14.48
C SER A 99 -4.22 -22.32 -13.60
N ASP A 100 -4.87 -23.34 -13.03
CA ASP A 100 -5.82 -23.18 -11.91
C ASP A 100 -5.22 -22.41 -10.73
N LYS A 101 -3.93 -22.21 -10.75
CA LYS A 101 -3.10 -21.48 -9.80
C LYS A 101 -2.95 -19.99 -10.11
N MET A 102 -3.38 -19.51 -11.28
CA MET A 102 -3.71 -18.09 -11.44
C MET A 102 -4.76 -17.66 -10.42
N LYS A 103 -5.66 -18.57 -10.03
CA LYS A 103 -6.58 -18.37 -8.90
C LYS A 103 -5.81 -18.32 -7.57
N ALA A 104 -4.80 -19.17 -7.39
CA ALA A 104 -3.97 -19.18 -6.18
C ALA A 104 -3.01 -17.96 -6.12
N TYR A 105 -2.47 -17.51 -7.26
CA TYR A 105 -1.66 -16.30 -7.32
C TYR A 105 -2.52 -15.03 -7.16
N LYS A 106 -3.71 -14.98 -7.74
CA LYS A 106 -4.74 -13.99 -7.37
C LYS A 106 -5.07 -14.09 -5.88
N PHE A 107 -5.08 -15.28 -5.31
CA PHE A 107 -5.30 -15.50 -3.89
C PHE A 107 -4.12 -15.06 -3.01
N LEU A 108 -2.88 -15.23 -3.45
CA LEU A 108 -1.68 -14.76 -2.74
C LEU A 108 -1.46 -13.24 -2.85
N ASN A 109 -1.91 -12.64 -3.96
CA ASN A 109 -1.91 -11.18 -4.16
C ASN A 109 -3.27 -10.52 -3.84
N ASN A 110 -4.33 -11.30 -3.70
CA ASN A 110 -5.60 -10.86 -3.15
C ASN A 110 -5.51 -10.98 -1.63
N THR A 111 -4.88 -10.01 -1.02
CA THR A 111 -5.17 -9.71 0.36
C THR A 111 -6.68 -9.44 0.43
N LYS A 112 -7.41 -10.39 1.02
CA LYS A 112 -8.87 -10.26 1.16
C LYS A 112 -9.15 -9.05 2.04
N THR A 113 -10.11 -8.24 1.66
CA THR A 113 -10.75 -7.33 2.60
C THR A 113 -11.88 -8.12 3.23
N ILE A 114 -11.69 -8.52 4.47
CA ILE A 114 -12.72 -9.16 5.29
C ILE A 114 -13.28 -8.05 6.17
N PHE A 115 -14.59 -7.98 6.26
CA PHE A 115 -15.27 -7.04 7.14
C PHE A 115 -15.58 -7.74 8.45
N PHE A 116 -15.16 -7.11 9.53
CA PHE A 116 -15.45 -7.52 10.90
C PHE A 116 -16.32 -6.45 11.53
N ASP A 117 -17.35 -6.88 12.20
CA ASP A 117 -18.22 -5.97 12.95
C ASP A 117 -17.75 -5.91 14.41
N TYR A 118 -17.14 -4.79 14.77
CA TYR A 118 -16.65 -4.53 16.12
C TYR A 118 -17.32 -3.33 16.75
N THR A 119 -17.65 -3.46 18.03
CA THR A 119 -18.12 -2.35 18.85
C THR A 119 -16.92 -1.53 19.32
N LEU A 120 -16.93 -0.23 19.00
CA LEU A 120 -15.92 0.70 19.53
C LEU A 120 -16.22 1.04 20.99
N PRO A 121 -15.20 1.06 21.86
CA PRO A 121 -15.38 1.46 23.26
C PRO A 121 -15.72 2.95 23.37
N GLU A 122 -16.17 3.34 24.55
CA GLU A 122 -16.33 4.76 24.88
C GLU A 122 -14.99 5.49 24.77
N ILE A 123 -15.04 6.75 24.35
CA ILE A 123 -13.86 7.60 24.25
C ILE A 123 -13.46 8.03 25.67
N ILE A 124 -12.25 7.65 26.06
CA ILE A 124 -11.64 8.12 27.30
C ILE A 124 -10.80 9.34 26.97
N ARG A 125 -11.22 10.51 27.46
CA ARG A 125 -10.50 11.77 27.30
C ARG A 125 -9.19 11.77 28.09
N GLY A 126 -8.12 12.30 27.48
CA GLY A 126 -6.78 12.37 28.08
C GLY A 126 -5.70 12.59 27.05
N ASP A 127 -4.48 12.14 27.35
CA ASP A 127 -3.29 12.39 26.50
C ASP A 127 -3.46 11.87 25.07
N LYS A 128 -4.17 10.75 24.88
CA LYS A 128 -4.40 10.16 23.55
C LYS A 128 -5.27 11.04 22.67
N THR A 129 -6.37 11.54 23.19
CA THR A 129 -7.26 12.45 22.45
C THR A 129 -6.59 13.80 22.23
N LYS A 130 -5.91 14.32 23.24
CA LYS A 130 -5.13 15.55 23.13
C LYS A 130 -4.04 15.45 22.05
N TYR A 131 -3.34 14.31 21.98
CA TYR A 131 -2.34 14.09 20.93
C TYR A 131 -2.94 14.22 19.51
N ILE A 132 -4.15 13.67 19.28
CA ILE A 132 -4.84 13.80 17.99
C ILE A 132 -5.21 15.26 17.74
N GLU A 133 -5.81 15.92 18.73
CA GLU A 133 -6.21 17.33 18.64
C GLU A 133 -5.02 18.26 18.36
N ASP A 134 -3.91 18.08 19.08
CA ASP A 134 -2.68 18.86 18.90
C ASP A 134 -2.08 18.61 17.49
N ARG A 135 -2.07 17.35 17.01
CA ARG A 135 -1.55 16.99 15.68
C ARG A 135 -2.38 17.58 14.56
N LEU A 136 -3.68 17.62 14.71
CA LEU A 136 -4.58 18.18 13.70
C LEU A 136 -4.83 19.69 13.85
N GLY A 137 -4.50 20.26 15.03
CA GLY A 137 -4.78 21.64 15.38
C GLY A 137 -6.29 21.91 15.51
N LEU A 138 -7.07 20.92 15.94
CA LEU A 138 -8.52 20.96 16.01
C LEU A 138 -8.98 20.56 17.41
N SER A 139 -10.11 21.12 17.85
CA SER A 139 -10.85 20.62 19.02
C SER A 139 -11.90 19.63 18.52
N LEU A 140 -11.83 18.40 19.00
CA LEU A 140 -12.68 17.29 18.56
C LEU A 140 -13.65 16.87 19.68
N ASN A 141 -14.88 16.61 19.35
CA ASN A 141 -15.82 16.01 20.30
C ASN A 141 -15.79 14.47 20.22
N ASP A 142 -16.56 13.78 21.07
CA ASP A 142 -16.55 12.31 21.11
C ASP A 142 -17.20 11.68 19.86
N VAL A 143 -18.11 12.39 19.21
CA VAL A 143 -18.73 11.94 17.95
C VAL A 143 -17.68 11.96 16.85
N ASP A 144 -16.91 13.05 16.73
CA ASP A 144 -15.83 13.16 15.76
C ASP A 144 -14.81 12.01 15.92
N LEU A 145 -14.39 11.75 17.17
CA LEU A 145 -13.43 10.68 17.47
C LEU A 145 -13.96 9.27 17.19
N ARG A 146 -15.28 9.06 17.38
CA ARG A 146 -15.93 7.79 17.01
C ARG A 146 -16.02 7.61 15.50
N GLU A 147 -16.37 8.65 14.76
CA GLU A 147 -16.37 8.65 13.29
C GLU A 147 -14.97 8.37 12.73
N MET A 148 -13.93 8.89 13.38
CA MET A 148 -12.53 8.57 13.10
C MET A 148 -12.13 7.16 13.55
N LYS A 149 -13.04 6.36 14.11
CA LYS A 149 -12.77 5.01 14.63
C LYS A 149 -11.59 4.94 15.60
N VAL A 150 -11.49 5.96 16.47
CA VAL A 150 -10.43 6.06 17.48
C VAL A 150 -10.67 5.06 18.61
N ILE A 151 -9.60 4.40 19.04
CA ILE A 151 -9.58 3.48 20.19
C ILE A 151 -8.64 4.07 21.23
N THR A 152 -9.21 4.61 22.30
CA THR A 152 -8.45 5.19 23.41
C THR A 152 -8.10 4.17 24.49
N SER A 153 -8.88 3.09 24.63
CA SER A 153 -8.58 1.94 25.47
C SER A 153 -8.60 0.65 24.65
N PHE A 154 -7.44 0.05 24.48
CA PHE A 154 -7.29 -1.24 23.82
C PHE A 154 -7.90 -2.37 24.63
N ARG A 155 -7.74 -2.31 25.95
CA ARG A 155 -8.30 -3.29 26.87
C ARG A 155 -9.83 -3.35 26.78
N GLU A 156 -10.50 -2.20 26.83
CA GLU A 156 -11.96 -2.13 26.73
C GLU A 156 -12.44 -2.64 25.35
N PHE A 157 -11.72 -2.31 24.29
CA PHE A 157 -12.00 -2.84 22.94
C PHE A 157 -11.97 -4.38 22.92
N LEU A 158 -10.95 -4.99 23.53
CA LEU A 158 -10.81 -6.45 23.57
C LEU A 158 -11.93 -7.10 24.42
N ILE A 159 -12.29 -6.49 25.54
CA ILE A 159 -13.35 -6.98 26.43
C ILE A 159 -14.72 -6.93 25.74
N GLN A 160 -15.08 -5.79 25.17
CA GLN A 160 -16.39 -5.59 24.53
C GLN A 160 -16.59 -6.52 23.33
N ASN A 161 -15.52 -6.84 22.63
CA ASN A 161 -15.56 -7.70 21.45
C ASN A 161 -15.23 -9.17 21.74
N ASN A 162 -15.13 -9.57 23.02
CA ASN A 162 -14.83 -10.95 23.47
C ASN A 162 -13.51 -11.53 22.89
N ILE A 163 -12.51 -10.69 22.65
CA ILE A 163 -11.22 -11.10 22.06
C ILE A 163 -10.26 -11.52 23.18
N LYS A 164 -10.56 -12.67 23.82
CA LYS A 164 -9.86 -13.14 25.02
C LYS A 164 -8.40 -13.54 24.79
N GLN A 165 -8.06 -14.03 23.60
CA GLN A 165 -6.72 -14.52 23.31
C GLN A 165 -5.64 -13.44 23.43
N LEU A 166 -5.96 -12.20 23.11
CA LEU A 166 -5.02 -11.07 23.17
C LEU A 166 -4.88 -10.46 24.56
N LEU A 167 -5.83 -10.70 25.46
CA LEU A 167 -5.76 -10.24 26.85
C LEU A 167 -4.69 -11.00 27.66
N CYS A 168 -4.30 -12.20 27.22
CA CYS A 168 -3.34 -13.06 27.93
C CYS A 168 -1.88 -12.79 27.54
N GLU A 169 -1.60 -12.08 26.45
CA GLU A 169 -0.23 -11.68 26.03
C GLU A 169 0.19 -10.38 26.74
N SER A 170 0.42 -10.49 28.03
CA SER A 170 0.34 -9.40 29.02
C SER A 170 1.27 -8.19 28.80
N ASN A 171 2.50 -8.34 28.34
CA ASN A 171 3.45 -7.22 28.33
C ASN A 171 3.25 -6.24 27.15
N VAL A 172 2.89 -6.74 25.97
CA VAL A 172 2.66 -5.88 24.78
C VAL A 172 1.35 -5.12 24.93
N ALA A 173 0.32 -5.76 25.49
CA ALA A 173 -0.97 -5.12 25.70
C ALA A 173 -0.91 -3.94 26.71
N PHE A 174 -0.08 -4.04 27.74
CA PHE A 174 0.11 -2.94 28.70
C PHE A 174 0.84 -1.74 28.08
N GLN A 175 1.91 -1.98 27.32
CA GLN A 175 2.62 -0.90 26.62
C GLN A 175 1.73 -0.19 25.59
N ILE A 176 0.91 -0.96 24.86
CA ILE A 176 -0.05 -0.39 23.92
C ILE A 176 -1.08 0.45 24.64
N GLU A 177 -1.60 -0.02 25.80
CA GLU A 177 -2.62 0.71 26.56
C GLU A 177 -2.15 2.09 27.00
N ASP A 178 -0.91 2.22 27.44
CA ASP A 178 -0.41 3.47 28.01
C ASP A 178 0.17 4.44 26.96
N HIS A 179 0.84 3.91 25.94
CA HIS A 179 1.69 4.72 25.07
C HIS A 179 1.13 4.93 23.65
N TYR A 180 0.04 4.24 23.31
CA TYR A 180 -0.48 4.30 21.95
C TYR A 180 -1.96 4.67 21.88
N VAL A 181 -2.32 5.41 20.85
CA VAL A 181 -3.71 5.57 20.41
C VAL A 181 -3.96 4.66 19.22
N GLY A 182 -5.12 4.00 19.19
CA GLY A 182 -5.51 3.09 18.11
C GLY A 182 -6.50 3.71 17.15
N PHE A 183 -6.44 3.24 15.90
CA PHE A 183 -7.43 3.51 14.85
C PHE A 183 -7.84 2.19 14.22
N LEU A 184 -9.13 1.93 14.11
CA LEU A 184 -9.61 0.71 13.48
C LEU A 184 -9.42 0.81 11.97
N SER A 185 -8.76 -0.19 11.36
CA SER A 185 -8.55 -0.23 9.91
C SER A 185 -9.86 -0.40 9.16
N TYR A 186 -9.87 -0.06 7.87
CA TYR A 186 -10.99 -0.36 7.01
C TYR A 186 -11.27 -1.87 7.00
N GLY A 187 -12.53 -2.23 7.15
CA GLY A 187 -12.94 -3.63 7.32
C GLY A 187 -12.63 -4.26 8.68
N GLY A 188 -12.00 -3.54 9.62
CA GLY A 188 -11.82 -4.00 11.00
C GLY A 188 -10.77 -5.10 11.19
N SER A 189 -9.94 -5.42 10.21
CA SER A 189 -8.96 -6.51 10.34
C SER A 189 -7.82 -6.21 11.31
N HIS A 190 -7.45 -4.94 11.45
CA HIS A 190 -6.30 -4.50 12.27
C HIS A 190 -6.64 -3.26 13.08
N ILE A 191 -5.92 -3.09 14.17
CA ILE A 191 -5.81 -1.80 14.85
C ILE A 191 -4.46 -1.18 14.46
N LEU A 192 -4.51 0.06 14.05
CA LEU A 192 -3.35 0.86 13.66
C LEU A 192 -2.97 1.73 14.87
N PHE A 193 -1.98 1.29 15.62
CA PHE A 193 -1.54 2.00 16.81
C PHE A 193 -0.48 3.04 16.48
N ARG A 194 -0.66 4.24 17.01
CA ARG A 194 0.30 5.34 16.94
C ARG A 194 0.87 5.65 18.31
N ASP A 195 2.21 5.62 18.44
CA ASP A 195 2.92 6.11 19.63
C ASP A 195 2.64 7.61 19.83
N ILE A 196 2.09 7.96 21.00
CA ILE A 196 1.78 9.33 21.40
C ILE A 196 2.92 9.98 22.21
N THR A 197 3.84 9.17 22.75
CA THR A 197 4.93 9.64 23.62
C THR A 197 6.15 10.10 22.83
N GLY A 198 6.30 9.63 21.60
CA GLY A 198 7.46 9.84 20.75
C GLY A 198 8.72 9.09 21.19
N LYS A 199 8.62 8.21 22.18
CA LYS A 199 9.75 7.49 22.81
C LYS A 199 9.84 6.03 22.41
N GLU A 200 8.74 5.47 21.91
CA GLU A 200 8.71 4.06 21.54
C GLU A 200 9.52 3.76 20.28
N TYR A 201 10.11 2.56 20.25
CA TYR A 201 10.88 2.10 19.09
C TYR A 201 10.01 2.01 17.82
N PHE A 202 8.80 1.47 17.98
CA PHE A 202 7.82 1.41 16.90
C PHE A 202 6.86 2.60 16.98
N ARG A 203 7.03 3.55 16.09
CA ARG A 203 6.14 4.70 15.94
C ARG A 203 4.73 4.33 15.48
N TRP A 204 4.61 3.26 14.73
CA TRP A 204 3.37 2.67 14.26
C TRP A 204 3.40 1.16 14.41
N ILE A 205 2.30 0.60 14.91
CA ILE A 205 2.08 -0.85 15.00
C ILE A 205 0.80 -1.18 14.24
N LYS A 206 0.86 -2.19 13.38
CA LYS A 206 -0.30 -2.77 12.70
C LYS A 206 -0.63 -4.06 13.43
N TYR A 207 -1.61 -4.02 14.28
CA TYR A 207 -1.94 -5.14 15.15
C TYR A 207 -3.11 -5.94 14.58
N PRO A 208 -2.94 -7.20 14.16
CA PRO A 208 -4.02 -8.05 13.68
C PRO A 208 -4.95 -8.40 14.83
N ILE A 209 -6.26 -8.22 14.66
CA ILE A 209 -7.24 -8.44 15.73
C ILE A 209 -7.54 -9.93 15.88
N THR A 210 -7.55 -10.69 14.78
CA THR A 210 -7.77 -12.15 14.76
C THR A 210 -6.73 -12.86 13.90
N MET A 211 -6.70 -14.19 13.98
CA MET A 211 -5.84 -14.99 13.09
C MET A 211 -6.24 -14.87 11.62
N GLU A 212 -7.53 -14.68 11.35
CA GLU A 212 -8.06 -14.48 9.99
C GLU A 212 -7.65 -13.12 9.41
N SER A 213 -7.26 -12.17 10.27
CA SER A 213 -6.72 -10.87 9.85
C SER A 213 -5.37 -10.99 9.14
N LYS A 214 -4.65 -12.12 9.32
CA LYS A 214 -3.38 -12.35 8.61
C LYS A 214 -3.63 -12.45 7.11
N GLY A 215 -2.93 -11.61 6.34
CA GLY A 215 -3.10 -11.52 4.89
C GLY A 215 -4.24 -10.62 4.43
N CYS A 216 -4.98 -9.96 5.32
CA CYS A 216 -5.92 -8.92 4.95
C CYS A 216 -5.19 -7.65 4.47
N ARG A 217 -5.84 -6.91 3.57
CA ARG A 217 -5.38 -5.56 3.21
C ARG A 217 -5.48 -4.65 4.43
N ILE A 218 -4.45 -3.84 4.62
CA ILE A 218 -4.37 -2.91 5.74
C ILE A 218 -4.36 -1.50 5.18
N PHE A 219 -5.46 -0.81 5.32
CA PHE A 219 -5.58 0.62 5.08
C PHE A 219 -6.64 1.19 6.02
N TYR A 220 -6.66 2.50 6.15
CA TYR A 220 -7.64 3.22 6.93
C TYR A 220 -8.46 4.10 5.99
N SER A 221 -9.75 4.23 6.23
CA SER A 221 -10.62 5.16 5.52
C SER A 221 -11.63 5.73 6.49
N MET A 222 -11.84 7.02 6.39
CA MET A 222 -13.07 7.63 6.86
C MET A 222 -14.13 7.32 5.81
N GLU A 223 -15.21 6.68 6.25
CA GLU A 223 -16.29 6.28 5.36
C GLU A 223 -16.98 7.53 4.80
N ALA A 224 -16.76 7.80 3.52
CA ALA A 224 -17.72 8.54 2.73
C ALA A 224 -18.58 7.51 1.99
N GLN A 225 -19.89 7.64 2.05
CA GLN A 225 -20.80 6.90 1.18
C GLN A 225 -20.70 7.54 -0.21
N VAL A 226 -19.69 7.17 -0.97
CA VAL A 226 -19.55 7.62 -2.34
C VAL A 226 -20.46 6.74 -3.20
N ASP A 227 -21.47 7.35 -3.80
CA ASP A 227 -22.33 6.67 -4.76
C ASP A 227 -21.64 6.56 -6.12
N LEU A 228 -21.28 5.35 -6.50
CA LEU A 228 -20.66 5.05 -7.80
C LEU A 228 -21.59 5.21 -8.99
N LEU A 229 -22.89 5.36 -8.74
CA LEU A 229 -23.90 5.48 -9.80
C LEU A 229 -24.13 6.94 -10.22
N THR A 230 -23.41 7.88 -9.64
CA THR A 230 -23.50 9.29 -10.02
C THR A 230 -22.58 9.60 -11.20
N ASP A 231 -23.05 10.47 -12.11
CA ASP A 231 -22.20 11.05 -13.17
C ASP A 231 -21.27 12.17 -12.62
N GLU A 232 -21.28 12.42 -11.31
CA GLU A 232 -20.47 13.44 -10.68
C GLU A 232 -19.02 13.00 -10.51
N ASP A 233 -18.12 13.97 -10.47
CA ASP A 233 -16.71 13.72 -10.23
C ASP A 233 -16.48 13.21 -8.81
N ILE A 234 -15.79 12.07 -8.70
CA ILE A 234 -15.39 11.44 -7.45
C ILE A 234 -13.90 11.72 -7.22
N THR A 235 -13.56 12.22 -6.06
CA THR A 235 -12.17 12.44 -5.65
C THR A 235 -11.76 11.43 -4.60
N ILE A 236 -10.64 10.73 -4.85
CA ILE A 236 -10.04 9.80 -3.89
C ILE A 236 -8.68 10.34 -3.47
N ASN A 237 -8.58 10.70 -2.21
CA ASN A 237 -7.37 11.22 -1.60
C ASN A 237 -6.61 10.08 -0.90
N LEU A 238 -5.38 9.84 -1.29
CA LEU A 238 -4.50 8.82 -0.73
C LEU A 238 -3.36 9.48 0.04
N SER A 239 -3.12 9.07 1.27
CA SER A 239 -2.02 9.52 2.13
C SER A 239 -1.27 8.35 2.75
N GLU A 240 -0.06 8.56 3.28
CA GLU A 240 0.73 7.48 3.87
C GLU A 240 0.17 7.05 5.23
N GLY A 241 -0.15 7.99 6.10
CA GLY A 241 -0.56 7.75 7.48
C GLY A 241 -2.00 8.11 7.80
N VAL A 242 -2.52 7.57 8.91
CA VAL A 242 -3.88 7.85 9.37
C VAL A 242 -4.08 9.33 9.69
N LEU A 243 -3.11 9.96 10.38
CA LEU A 243 -3.19 11.39 10.72
C LEU A 243 -3.16 12.28 9.47
N ASP A 244 -2.46 11.87 8.41
CA ASP A 244 -2.46 12.55 7.13
C ASP A 244 -3.85 12.47 6.46
N CYS A 245 -4.46 11.30 6.52
CA CYS A 245 -5.82 11.07 6.02
C CYS A 245 -6.85 11.95 6.77
N LEU A 246 -6.77 11.97 8.10
CA LEU A 246 -7.65 12.78 8.95
C LEU A 246 -7.45 14.27 8.70
N SER A 247 -6.22 14.72 8.60
CA SER A 247 -5.91 16.12 8.28
C SER A 247 -6.36 16.48 6.86
N GLY A 248 -6.17 15.59 5.89
CA GLY A 248 -6.70 15.78 4.54
C GLY A 248 -8.21 15.98 4.55
N CYS A 249 -8.93 15.17 5.32
CA CYS A 249 -10.37 15.28 5.46
C CYS A 249 -10.80 16.59 6.15
N LEU A 250 -10.23 16.89 7.30
CA LEU A 250 -10.70 17.96 8.20
C LEU A 250 -10.09 19.33 7.92
N ASN A 251 -8.78 19.36 7.64
CA ASN A 251 -8.01 20.59 7.47
C ASN A 251 -8.01 21.10 6.02
N LEU A 252 -8.22 20.23 5.03
CA LEU A 252 -8.25 20.60 3.62
C LEU A 252 -9.67 20.69 3.07
N ASP A 253 -10.67 20.63 3.95
CA ASP A 253 -12.10 20.76 3.61
C ASP A 253 -12.59 19.74 2.56
N HIS A 254 -12.04 18.52 2.63
CA HIS A 254 -12.40 17.41 1.77
C HIS A 254 -13.60 16.61 2.31
N HIS A 255 -14.50 17.27 3.06
CA HIS A 255 -15.79 16.72 3.54
C HIS A 255 -16.89 16.78 2.46
N ASN A 256 -16.53 16.59 1.22
CA ASN A 256 -17.49 16.50 0.15
C ASN A 256 -18.04 15.07 0.08
N PRO A 257 -19.34 14.82 -0.09
CA PRO A 257 -19.91 13.49 -0.23
C PRO A 257 -19.29 12.67 -1.37
N ASN A 258 -18.73 13.32 -2.38
CA ASN A 258 -18.03 12.66 -3.49
C ASN A 258 -16.52 12.55 -3.25
N THR A 259 -16.06 12.67 -2.01
CA THR A 259 -14.64 12.57 -1.66
C THR A 259 -14.40 11.43 -0.68
N MET A 260 -13.50 10.54 -1.04
CA MET A 260 -13.00 9.45 -0.18
C MET A 260 -11.58 9.76 0.28
N ASN A 261 -11.33 9.68 1.58
CA ASN A 261 -9.99 9.87 2.15
C ASN A 261 -9.47 8.54 2.68
N ILE A 262 -8.29 8.11 2.21
CA ILE A 262 -7.70 6.81 2.53
C ILE A 262 -6.25 6.97 2.95
N ALA A 263 -5.89 6.39 4.11
CA ALA A 263 -4.51 6.17 4.48
C ALA A 263 -4.07 4.78 4.05
N VAL A 264 -3.01 4.70 3.23
CA VAL A 264 -2.47 3.42 2.75
C VAL A 264 -1.64 2.69 3.82
N CYS A 265 -1.44 3.31 4.97
CA CYS A 265 -0.72 2.76 6.13
C CYS A 265 0.70 2.28 5.80
N GLY A 266 1.51 3.16 5.22
CA GLY A 266 2.85 2.91 4.70
C GLY A 266 2.89 3.06 3.18
N LYS A 267 3.79 2.37 2.49
CA LYS A 267 3.98 2.55 1.05
C LYS A 267 3.10 1.63 0.17
N GLN A 268 1.90 1.28 0.62
CA GLN A 268 1.03 0.31 -0.04
C GLN A 268 0.05 0.93 -1.06
N TYR A 269 0.38 2.05 -1.69
CA TYR A 269 -0.49 2.74 -2.66
C TYR A 269 -0.99 1.82 -3.78
N THR A 270 -0.12 0.98 -4.35
CA THR A 270 -0.53 0.05 -5.41
C THR A 270 -1.57 -0.97 -4.93
N SER A 271 -1.46 -1.46 -3.70
CA SER A 271 -2.42 -2.41 -3.12
C SER A 271 -3.81 -1.77 -2.97
N VAL A 272 -3.86 -0.52 -2.49
CA VAL A 272 -5.11 0.22 -2.35
C VAL A 272 -5.71 0.55 -3.71
N LEU A 273 -4.92 1.02 -4.68
CA LEU A 273 -5.40 1.28 -6.05
C LEU A 273 -5.91 0.01 -6.73
N SER A 274 -5.26 -1.14 -6.50
CA SER A 274 -5.77 -2.43 -7.01
C SER A 274 -7.11 -2.79 -6.38
N TYR A 275 -7.27 -2.56 -5.08
CA TYR A 275 -8.55 -2.78 -4.40
C TYR A 275 -9.65 -1.88 -4.96
N LEU A 276 -9.39 -0.59 -5.14
CA LEU A 276 -10.34 0.36 -5.74
C LEU A 276 -10.78 -0.11 -7.13
N THR A 277 -9.83 -0.59 -7.94
CA THR A 277 -10.12 -1.16 -9.26
C THR A 277 -11.00 -2.42 -9.16
N GLU A 278 -10.73 -3.30 -8.19
CA GLU A 278 -11.50 -4.54 -7.98
C GLU A 278 -12.95 -4.29 -7.58
N ILE A 279 -13.20 -3.22 -6.82
CA ILE A 279 -14.57 -2.84 -6.38
C ILE A 279 -15.26 -1.85 -7.33
N GLY A 280 -14.66 -1.59 -8.50
CA GLY A 280 -15.29 -0.81 -9.57
C GLY A 280 -15.02 0.70 -9.54
N PHE A 281 -14.17 1.20 -8.63
CA PHE A 281 -13.75 2.60 -8.64
C PHE A 281 -12.76 2.87 -9.77
N VAL A 282 -13.27 2.89 -10.99
CA VAL A 282 -12.52 3.21 -12.23
C VAL A 282 -13.43 4.04 -13.14
N GLY A 283 -12.88 5.04 -13.79
CA GLY A 283 -13.62 5.88 -14.74
C GLY A 283 -12.98 7.25 -14.96
N SER A 284 -13.44 7.93 -16.00
CA SER A 284 -12.95 9.27 -16.34
C SER A 284 -13.39 10.35 -15.34
N ASN A 285 -14.46 10.07 -14.58
CA ASN A 285 -14.98 10.92 -13.51
C ASN A 285 -14.32 10.63 -12.14
N ILE A 286 -13.34 9.71 -12.06
CA ILE A 286 -12.65 9.40 -10.82
C ILE A 286 -11.27 10.01 -10.82
N HIS A 287 -10.99 10.85 -9.81
CA HIS A 287 -9.76 11.59 -9.66
C HIS A 287 -8.98 11.14 -8.43
N ILE A 288 -7.74 10.70 -8.62
CA ILE A 288 -6.86 10.25 -7.54
C ILE A 288 -5.90 11.39 -7.18
N ASN A 289 -5.88 11.79 -5.93
CA ASN A 289 -4.89 12.68 -5.36
C ASN A 289 -4.04 11.93 -4.35
N ILE A 290 -2.74 11.93 -4.52
CA ILE A 290 -1.76 11.31 -3.62
C ILE A 290 -1.05 12.43 -2.86
N TYR A 291 -1.18 12.42 -1.54
CA TYR A 291 -0.45 13.32 -0.64
C TYR A 291 0.80 12.59 -0.15
N ALA A 292 1.93 12.93 -0.76
CA ALA A 292 3.20 12.27 -0.50
C ALA A 292 3.98 12.98 0.60
N ASP A 293 4.69 12.22 1.44
CA ASP A 293 5.63 12.75 2.40
C ASP A 293 6.78 13.49 1.70
N ASN A 294 7.14 14.66 2.23
CA ASN A 294 8.25 15.48 1.73
C ASN A 294 9.54 15.26 2.53
N ASP A 295 9.93 14.00 2.68
CA ASP A 295 11.16 13.62 3.39
C ASP A 295 12.42 14.31 2.87
N ALA A 296 12.45 14.66 1.59
CA ALA A 296 13.61 15.26 0.95
C ALA A 296 13.85 16.72 1.38
N GLN A 297 12.79 17.47 1.70
CA GLN A 297 12.91 18.87 2.14
C GLN A 297 13.56 18.96 3.52
N PHE A 298 13.34 17.97 4.38
CA PHE A 298 13.82 17.95 5.76
C PHE A 298 15.12 17.16 5.95
N ASN A 299 15.52 16.37 4.96
CA ASN A 299 16.83 15.72 4.92
C ASN A 299 17.84 16.59 4.15
N LYS A 300 18.68 17.32 4.87
CA LYS A 300 19.70 18.29 4.36
C LYS A 300 20.70 17.76 3.31
N LYS A 301 20.53 16.55 2.79
CA LYS A 301 21.50 15.86 1.91
C LYS A 301 21.04 15.60 0.47
N LYS A 302 19.82 15.96 0.04
CA LYS A 302 19.38 15.71 -1.35
C LYS A 302 18.45 16.81 -1.86
N ASN A 303 18.62 17.16 -3.14
CA ASN A 303 17.82 18.11 -3.91
C ASN A 303 16.32 18.00 -3.62
N ASN A 304 15.63 19.11 -3.46
CA ASN A 304 14.22 19.38 -3.14
C ASN A 304 13.13 18.56 -3.90
N VAL A 305 13.33 17.28 -4.07
CA VAL A 305 12.39 16.36 -4.74
C VAL A 305 12.04 15.23 -3.77
N PRO A 306 10.77 14.89 -3.57
CA PRO A 306 10.37 13.76 -2.73
C PRO A 306 11.18 12.51 -3.07
N THR A 307 11.68 11.80 -2.07
CA THR A 307 12.53 10.62 -2.26
C THR A 307 11.86 9.52 -3.09
N ASP A 308 10.53 9.45 -3.03
CA ASP A 308 9.71 8.44 -3.70
C ASP A 308 9.10 8.92 -5.03
N ILE A 309 9.59 10.04 -5.59
CA ILE A 309 9.01 10.58 -6.82
C ILE A 309 8.99 9.59 -8.00
N ASN A 310 10.02 8.77 -8.12
CA ASN A 310 10.08 7.75 -9.18
C ASN A 310 9.03 6.65 -8.96
N TYR A 311 8.72 6.33 -7.70
CA TYR A 311 7.64 5.42 -7.35
C TYR A 311 6.28 6.01 -7.75
N PHE A 312 6.00 7.27 -7.41
CA PHE A 312 4.76 7.94 -7.80
C PHE A 312 4.64 8.12 -9.32
N LYS A 313 5.75 8.40 -10.03
CA LYS A 313 5.76 8.41 -11.52
C LYS A 313 5.31 7.09 -12.11
N LYS A 314 5.72 5.96 -11.51
CA LYS A 314 5.29 4.64 -11.97
C LYS A 314 3.81 4.40 -11.70
N ILE A 315 3.34 4.72 -10.50
CA ILE A 315 1.92 4.64 -10.15
C ILE A 315 1.08 5.40 -11.18
N MET A 316 1.43 6.66 -11.44
CA MET A 316 0.69 7.48 -12.40
C MET A 316 0.70 6.90 -13.81
N ARG A 317 1.85 6.42 -14.30
CA ARG A 317 1.93 5.79 -15.62
C ARG A 317 1.08 4.54 -15.74
N LYS A 318 1.05 3.72 -14.67
CA LYS A 318 0.29 2.47 -14.62
C LYS A 318 -1.22 2.72 -14.57
N HIS A 319 -1.65 3.73 -13.83
CA HIS A 319 -3.04 3.95 -13.50
C HIS A 319 -3.73 5.11 -14.26
N LYS A 320 -2.99 5.94 -15.01
CA LYS A 320 -3.53 7.10 -15.73
C LYS A 320 -4.68 6.80 -16.70
N TYR A 321 -4.77 5.58 -17.19
CA TYR A 321 -5.84 5.16 -18.12
C TYR A 321 -7.08 4.60 -17.40
N LEU A 322 -6.99 4.39 -16.09
CA LEU A 322 -8.08 3.88 -15.29
C LEU A 322 -8.90 5.00 -14.64
N TYR A 323 -8.32 6.20 -14.57
CA TYR A 323 -8.89 7.35 -13.85
C TYR A 323 -8.86 8.61 -14.70
N GLY A 324 -9.75 9.54 -14.44
CA GLY A 324 -9.76 10.86 -15.10
C GLY A 324 -8.48 11.65 -14.81
N SER A 325 -7.97 11.54 -13.61
CA SER A 325 -6.64 12.07 -13.28
C SER A 325 -5.99 11.32 -12.12
N VAL A 326 -4.64 11.31 -12.12
CA VAL A 326 -3.84 10.91 -10.96
C VAL A 326 -2.84 12.02 -10.67
N ASN A 327 -2.96 12.66 -9.52
CA ASN A 327 -2.14 13.79 -9.13
C ASN A 327 -1.32 13.44 -7.89
N VAL A 328 -0.12 14.02 -7.77
CA VAL A 328 0.72 13.91 -6.58
C VAL A 328 0.95 15.30 -6.01
N TYR A 329 0.68 15.45 -4.72
CA TYR A 329 0.89 16.66 -3.96
C TYR A 329 1.87 16.39 -2.82
N TYR A 330 2.58 17.42 -2.39
CA TYR A 330 3.42 17.38 -1.20
C TYR A 330 3.29 18.70 -0.44
N ASN A 331 3.46 18.63 0.88
CA ASN A 331 3.45 19.80 1.72
C ASN A 331 4.80 20.52 1.64
N THR A 332 4.78 21.84 1.51
CA THR A 332 6.00 22.66 1.43
C THR A 332 6.39 23.27 2.78
N LEU A 333 5.50 23.27 3.76
CA LEU A 333 5.75 23.81 5.11
C LEU A 333 6.11 22.74 6.13
N SER A 334 5.57 21.52 5.96
CA SER A 334 5.84 20.39 6.83
C SER A 334 6.21 19.14 6.02
N LYS A 335 6.73 18.11 6.72
CA LYS A 335 7.11 16.83 6.11
C LYS A 335 5.91 16.11 5.47
N ASP A 336 4.80 16.13 6.16
CA ASP A 336 3.54 15.46 5.79
C ASP A 336 2.36 16.45 5.91
N ILE A 337 1.16 15.99 5.66
CA ILE A 337 -0.06 16.79 5.81
C ILE A 337 -0.78 16.52 7.14
N GLY A 338 -0.30 15.58 7.96
CA GLY A 338 -0.85 15.23 9.28
C GLY A 338 -0.52 16.27 10.35
N VAL A 339 -0.74 17.54 10.03
CA VAL A 339 -0.39 18.73 10.83
C VAL A 339 -1.54 19.73 10.81
N PRO A 340 -1.53 20.75 11.70
CA PRO A 340 -2.52 21.83 11.70
C PRO A 340 -2.63 22.55 10.35
N ARG A 341 -3.81 23.07 10.04
CA ARG A 341 -4.13 23.73 8.75
C ARG A 341 -3.12 24.79 8.32
N GLN A 342 -2.66 25.61 9.26
CA GLN A 342 -1.68 26.68 8.99
C GLN A 342 -0.29 26.16 8.59
N GLU A 343 0.01 24.89 8.85
CA GLU A 343 1.25 24.22 8.47
C GLU A 343 1.13 23.45 7.15
N ILE A 344 0.01 23.59 6.44
CA ILE A 344 -0.22 22.92 5.16
C ILE A 344 -0.15 23.94 4.03
N SER A 345 0.80 23.74 3.12
CA SER A 345 0.88 24.44 1.83
C SER A 345 1.22 23.42 0.75
N LEU A 346 0.22 23.09 -0.07
CA LEU A 346 0.34 22.02 -1.06
C LEU A 346 0.96 22.52 -2.36
N LYS A 347 1.88 21.75 -2.88
CA LYS A 347 2.40 21.92 -4.22
C LYS A 347 2.17 20.65 -5.04
N LYS A 348 1.52 20.83 -6.21
CA LYS A 348 1.35 19.73 -7.17
C LYS A 348 2.67 19.41 -7.82
N TYR A 349 3.03 18.13 -7.85
CA TYR A 349 4.19 17.67 -8.57
C TYR A 349 3.86 17.63 -10.08
N ARG A 350 4.64 18.37 -10.87
CA ARG A 350 4.55 18.31 -12.34
C ARG A 350 5.46 17.18 -12.82
N LEU A 351 4.86 16.21 -13.46
CA LEU A 351 5.54 15.03 -13.99
C LEU A 351 5.99 15.25 -15.42
#